data_f26bca37bce3efdfac368411289661a0
#
_entry.id   f26bca37bce3efdfac368411289661a0
#
_cell.length_a   1.000
_cell.length_b   1.000
_cell.length_c   1.000
_cell.angle_alpha   90.00
_cell.angle_beta   90.00
_cell.angle_gamma   90.00
#
_symmetry.space_group_name_H-M   'P 1'
#
loop_
_entity.id
_entity.type
_entity.pdbx_description
1 polymer ?
#
loop_
_entity_poly.entity_id
_entity_poly.type
_entity_poly.pdbx_seq_one_letter_code
_entity_poly.pdbx_strand_id
1 'polypeptide(L)'
;MADLTTTGRKTGRPRTVELRFICFQGSFYASSSKVEGKHWCQNIVKEPAVEISAKGEKFSCIAKLVTDDKLRRQILTLRDSPPRMDRVVFEITPKG
;
A
#
# COMPACT_ATOMS: atom_id res chain seq x y z
N MET A 1 12.32 -4.39 1.99
CA MET A 1 11.01 -4.38 2.66
C MET A 1 10.94 -3.20 3.61
N ALA A 2 9.75 -2.71 3.86
CA ALA A 2 9.54 -1.57 4.74
C ALA A 2 8.29 -1.81 5.60
N ASP A 3 8.15 -1.01 6.66
CA ASP A 3 7.01 -1.11 7.55
C ASP A 3 5.93 -0.11 7.13
N LEU A 4 4.70 -0.60 7.03
CA LEU A 4 3.52 0.23 6.80
C LEU A 4 2.74 0.33 8.10
N THR A 5 2.51 1.55 8.58
CA THR A 5 1.68 1.81 9.74
C THR A 5 0.36 2.40 9.29
N THR A 6 -0.72 1.72 9.65
CA THR A 6 -2.09 2.16 9.36
C THR A 6 -2.81 2.44 10.67
N THR A 7 -3.89 3.24 10.60
CA THR A 7 -4.74 3.48 11.77
C THR A 7 -5.78 2.37 11.87
N GLY A 8 -5.83 1.70 13.02
CA GLY A 8 -6.78 0.62 13.24
C GLY A 8 -8.21 1.12 13.18
N ARG A 9 -9.03 0.50 12.32
CA ARG A 9 -10.39 0.95 12.03
C ARG A 9 -11.36 0.79 13.21
N LYS A 10 -11.02 -0.07 14.14
CA LYS A 10 -11.89 -0.31 15.32
C LYS A 10 -11.42 0.42 16.57
N THR A 11 -10.12 0.56 16.74
CA THR A 11 -9.53 1.10 17.98
C THR A 11 -8.90 2.47 17.82
N GLY A 12 -8.64 2.90 16.57
CA GLY A 12 -7.88 4.13 16.30
C GLY A 12 -6.40 4.02 16.61
N ARG A 13 -5.92 2.85 17.05
CA ARG A 13 -4.51 2.65 17.40
C ARG A 13 -3.69 2.31 16.16
N PRO A 14 -2.42 2.74 16.10
CA PRO A 14 -1.56 2.40 14.98
C PRO A 14 -1.29 0.90 14.91
N ARG A 15 -1.30 0.36 13.70
CA ARG A 15 -0.96 -1.03 13.40
C ARG A 15 0.12 -1.05 12.35
N THR A 16 1.22 -1.75 12.62
CA THR A 16 2.37 -1.80 11.73
C THR A 16 2.52 -3.21 11.16
N VAL A 17 2.70 -3.28 9.84
CA VAL A 17 2.97 -4.54 9.14
C VAL A 17 4.18 -4.35 8.24
N GLU A 18 4.98 -5.39 8.07
CA GLU A 18 6.10 -5.35 7.13
C GLU A 18 5.60 -5.81 5.76
N LEU A 19 5.87 -4.99 4.74
CA LEU A 19 5.43 -5.25 3.38
C LEU A 19 6.56 -5.02 2.39
N ARG A 20 6.42 -5.65 1.23
CA ARG A 20 7.29 -5.38 0.10
C ARG A 20 6.64 -4.31 -0.76
N PHE A 21 7.32 -3.17 -0.91
CA PHE A 21 6.85 -2.06 -1.71
C PHE A 21 7.54 -2.02 -3.05
N ILE A 22 6.84 -1.50 -4.05
CA ILE A 22 7.38 -1.19 -5.36
C ILE A 22 7.43 0.32 -5.46
N CYS A 23 8.60 0.87 -5.79
CA CYS A 23 8.76 2.31 -6.03
C CYS A 23 8.64 2.57 -7.52
N PHE A 24 7.72 3.44 -7.92
CA PHE A 24 7.48 3.74 -9.32
C PHE A 24 6.99 5.19 -9.45
N GLN A 25 7.70 5.99 -10.26
CA GLN A 25 7.37 7.39 -10.53
C GLN A 25 7.12 8.22 -9.26
N GLY A 26 7.98 8.05 -8.25
CA GLY A 26 7.91 8.86 -7.03
C GLY A 26 6.88 8.42 -6.00
N SER A 27 6.18 7.33 -6.24
CA SER A 27 5.21 6.78 -5.31
C SER A 27 5.59 5.38 -4.88
N PHE A 28 5.09 4.95 -3.73
CA PHE A 28 5.20 3.57 -3.27
C PHE A 28 3.92 2.83 -3.64
N TYR A 29 4.06 1.57 -4.02
CA TYR A 29 2.91 0.74 -4.34
C TYR A 29 2.95 -0.55 -3.53
N ALA A 30 1.81 -0.93 -2.96
CA ALA A 30 1.66 -2.18 -2.24
C ALA A 30 0.51 -2.97 -2.85
N SER A 31 0.63 -4.28 -2.94
CA SER A 31 -0.41 -5.12 -3.51
C SER A 31 -0.85 -6.19 -2.53
N SER A 32 -2.10 -6.62 -2.67
CA SER A 32 -2.67 -7.68 -1.85
C SER A 32 -3.61 -8.54 -2.70
N SER A 33 -3.75 -9.80 -2.31
CA SER A 33 -4.68 -10.71 -3.01
C SER A 33 -6.14 -10.33 -2.79
N LYS A 34 -6.48 -9.76 -1.62
CA LYS A 34 -7.86 -9.34 -1.30
C LYS A 34 -7.83 -8.23 -0.27
N VAL A 35 -8.81 -7.33 -0.35
CA VAL A 35 -9.00 -6.32 0.68
C VAL A 35 -9.58 -6.97 1.96
N GLU A 36 -10.60 -7.80 1.80
CA GLU A 36 -11.34 -8.37 2.94
C GLU A 36 -10.49 -9.27 3.84
N GLY A 37 -9.46 -9.90 3.29
CA GLY A 37 -8.61 -10.80 4.04
C GLY A 37 -7.44 -10.16 4.76
N LYS A 38 -7.27 -8.85 4.59
CA LYS A 38 -6.10 -8.15 5.13
C LYS A 38 -6.52 -6.94 5.96
N HIS A 39 -6.13 -6.94 7.23
CA HIS A 39 -6.46 -5.83 8.13
C HIS A 39 -5.91 -4.50 7.66
N TRP A 40 -4.67 -4.47 7.17
CA TRP A 40 -4.05 -3.23 6.72
C TRP A 40 -4.77 -2.63 5.51
N CYS A 41 -5.29 -3.47 4.61
CA CYS A 41 -6.06 -3.00 3.46
C CYS A 41 -7.38 -2.35 3.93
N GLN A 42 -8.08 -2.98 4.86
CA GLN A 42 -9.32 -2.46 5.41
C GLN A 42 -9.09 -1.17 6.19
N ASN A 43 -7.98 -1.09 6.91
CA ASN A 43 -7.61 0.11 7.64
C ASN A 43 -7.38 1.28 6.68
N ILE A 44 -6.71 1.05 5.55
CA ILE A 44 -6.47 2.07 4.52
C ILE A 44 -7.78 2.57 3.92
N VAL A 45 -8.70 1.67 3.64
CA VAL A 45 -9.99 2.04 3.05
C VAL A 45 -10.75 2.99 3.99
N LYS A 46 -10.69 2.75 5.29
CA LYS A 46 -11.37 3.60 6.27
C LYS A 46 -10.57 4.88 6.57
N GLU A 47 -9.26 4.78 6.73
CA GLU A 47 -8.38 5.91 7.03
C GLU A 47 -7.18 5.85 6.11
N PRO A 48 -7.16 6.66 5.04
CA PRO A 48 -6.09 6.61 4.03
C PRO A 48 -4.77 7.23 4.48
N ALA A 49 -4.74 7.96 5.59
CA ALA A 49 -3.49 8.50 6.10
C ALA A 49 -2.67 7.36 6.71
N VAL A 50 -1.46 7.15 6.18
CA VAL A 50 -0.57 6.05 6.60
C VAL A 50 0.85 6.57 6.76
N GLU A 51 1.72 5.72 7.31
CA GLU A 51 3.13 6.04 7.46
C GLU A 51 3.98 4.89 6.94
N ILE A 52 4.99 5.21 6.16
CA ILE A 52 5.98 4.21 5.72
C ILE A 52 7.27 4.47 6.48
N SER A 53 7.83 3.42 7.06
CA SER A 53 9.11 3.47 7.76
C SER A 53 10.10 2.58 7.02
N ALA A 54 11.19 3.17 6.54
CA ALA A 54 12.22 2.47 5.79
C ALA A 54 13.59 3.07 6.07
N LYS A 55 14.57 2.22 6.34
CA LYS A 55 15.97 2.62 6.56
C LYS A 55 16.12 3.72 7.62
N GLY A 56 15.34 3.63 8.69
CA GLY A 56 15.39 4.60 9.78
C GLY A 56 14.65 5.90 9.51
N GLU A 57 14.02 6.04 8.35
CA GLU A 57 13.24 7.23 8.01
C GLU A 57 11.75 6.90 8.01
N LYS A 58 10.94 7.90 8.37
CA LYS A 58 9.49 7.78 8.39
C LYS A 58 8.89 8.80 7.44
N PHE A 59 7.95 8.36 6.63
CA PHE A 59 7.25 9.21 5.66
C PHE A 59 5.75 9.18 5.94
N SER A 60 5.16 10.36 6.16
CA SER A 60 3.71 10.48 6.23
C SER A 60 3.16 10.45 4.81
N CYS A 61 2.21 9.57 4.55
CA CYS A 61 1.71 9.30 3.21
C CYS A 61 0.19 9.26 3.18
N ILE A 62 -0.34 9.35 1.96
CA ILE A 62 -1.77 9.10 1.69
C ILE A 62 -1.84 7.88 0.77
N ALA A 63 -2.65 6.91 1.14
CA ALA A 63 -2.87 5.70 0.36
C ALA A 63 -4.16 5.83 -0.46
N LYS A 64 -4.12 5.32 -1.68
CA LYS A 64 -5.25 5.37 -2.61
C LYS A 64 -5.34 4.07 -3.38
N LEU A 65 -6.55 3.53 -3.53
CA LEU A 65 -6.76 2.35 -4.34
C LEU A 65 -6.56 2.70 -5.82
N VAL A 66 -5.73 1.93 -6.50
CA VAL A 66 -5.49 2.12 -7.94
C VAL A 66 -6.63 1.47 -8.71
N THR A 67 -7.36 2.26 -9.49
CA THR A 67 -8.48 1.79 -10.30
C THR A 67 -8.15 1.73 -11.79
N ASP A 68 -7.05 2.35 -12.22
CA ASP A 68 -6.59 2.32 -13.60
C ASP A 68 -5.92 0.97 -13.88
N ASP A 69 -6.54 0.16 -14.72
CA ASP A 69 -6.02 -1.18 -15.06
C ASP A 69 -4.65 -1.14 -15.73
N LYS A 70 -4.38 -0.12 -16.51
CA LYS A 70 -3.09 0.04 -17.17
C LYS A 70 -1.97 0.22 -16.16
N LEU A 71 -2.19 1.09 -15.17
CA LEU A 71 -1.23 1.30 -14.09
C LEU A 71 -1.11 0.06 -13.22
N ARG A 72 -2.23 -0.58 -12.88
CA ARG A 72 -2.22 -1.83 -12.10
C ARG A 72 -1.37 -2.88 -12.80
N ARG A 73 -1.52 -3.05 -14.10
CA ARG A 73 -0.73 -4.00 -14.88
C ARG A 73 0.76 -3.68 -14.82
N GLN A 74 1.12 -2.41 -14.94
CA GLN A 74 2.53 -2.00 -14.86
C GLN A 74 3.13 -2.35 -13.50
N ILE A 75 2.44 -2.03 -12.41
CA ILE A 75 2.91 -2.31 -11.06
C ILE A 75 2.99 -3.82 -10.80
N LEU A 76 1.95 -4.55 -11.17
CA LEU A 76 1.91 -6.00 -10.94
C LEU A 76 2.96 -6.74 -11.77
N THR A 77 3.28 -6.23 -12.95
CA THR A 77 4.35 -6.81 -13.80
C THR A 77 5.73 -6.60 -13.16
N LEU A 78 5.94 -5.47 -12.49
CA LEU A 78 7.18 -5.23 -11.76
C LEU A 78 7.34 -6.17 -10.57
N ARG A 79 6.22 -6.64 -10.02
CA ARG A 79 6.22 -7.56 -8.90
C ARG A 79 6.34 -9.02 -9.36
N ASP A 80 5.51 -9.43 -10.32
CA ASP A 80 5.44 -10.79 -10.84
C ASP A 80 5.27 -10.76 -12.36
N SER A 81 6.00 -11.60 -13.06
CA SER A 81 5.86 -11.76 -14.50
C SER A 81 5.53 -13.21 -14.81
N PRO A 82 4.35 -13.53 -15.38
CA PRO A 82 3.28 -12.62 -15.79
C PRO A 82 2.53 -12.01 -14.59
N PRO A 83 1.90 -10.83 -14.77
CA PRO A 83 1.22 -10.16 -13.66
C PRO A 83 -0.06 -10.89 -13.23
N ARG A 84 -0.32 -10.86 -11.93
CA ARG A 84 -1.53 -11.45 -11.36
C ARG A 84 -2.58 -10.34 -11.21
N MET A 85 -3.45 -10.22 -12.21
CA MET A 85 -4.41 -9.11 -12.28
C MET A 85 -5.58 -9.22 -11.28
N ASP A 86 -5.66 -10.34 -10.56
CA ASP A 86 -6.65 -10.51 -9.48
C ASP A 86 -6.26 -9.80 -8.18
N ARG A 87 -5.06 -9.22 -8.11
CA ARG A 87 -4.59 -8.53 -6.92
C ARG A 87 -5.04 -7.07 -6.92
N VAL A 88 -5.29 -6.53 -5.72
CA VAL A 88 -5.52 -5.09 -5.55
C VAL A 88 -4.19 -4.38 -5.36
N VAL A 89 -4.13 -3.12 -5.80
CA VAL A 89 -2.92 -2.29 -5.71
C VAL A 89 -3.30 -0.97 -5.02
N PHE A 90 -2.49 -0.57 -4.04
CA PHE A 90 -2.62 0.73 -3.40
C PHE A 90 -1.42 1.60 -3.79
N GLU A 91 -1.70 2.83 -4.19
CA GLU A 91 -0.70 3.85 -4.42
C GLU A 91 -0.53 4.64 -3.12
N ILE A 92 0.70 4.70 -2.63
CA ILE A 92 1.00 5.39 -1.37
C ILE A 92 1.97 6.52 -1.69
N THR A 93 1.47 7.74 -1.59
CA THR A 93 2.20 8.94 -1.99
C THR A 93 2.59 9.75 -0.76
N PRO A 94 3.88 10.11 -0.61
CA PRO A 94 4.30 10.95 0.48
C PRO A 94 3.59 12.31 0.46
N LYS A 95 3.20 12.80 1.63
CA LYS A 95 2.65 14.15 1.76
C LYS A 95 3.79 15.16 1.54
N GLY A 96 3.53 16.07 0.67
CA GLY A 96 4.46 17.04 0.14
C GLY A 96 5.39 17.78 1.01
#